data_ae4694ad2af8acaede6302907010ba1f
#
_entry.id   ae4694ad2af8acaede6302907010ba1f
#
_cell.length_a   1.000
_cell.length_b   1.000
_cell.length_c   1.000
_cell.angle_alpha   90.00
_cell.angle_beta   90.00
_cell.angle_gamma   90.00
#
_symmetry.space_group_name_H-M   'P 1'
#
loop_
_entity.id
_entity.type
_entity.pdbx_description
1 polymer ?
#
loop_
_entity_poly.entity_id
_entity_poly.type
_entity_poly.pdbx_seq_one_letter_code
_entity_poly.pdbx_strand_id
1 'polypeptide(L)'
;EYFPEETYDLAYYSFTGPDQLHVVLDPFTYTTKNPTSAGWEWTLGKTQYDWLVETLTSSNATHKFVYIHHLLVGDAQSRGGVEIAKYNEWGGLNKDGSAGFAANRPGWAMPIHQLLLDTKVGFVFKGHDHLYVKQEFDGIIYQTVPQPSHPGEKLDVSQYGYTSGKGIGGSGFLKVATEGKIARVDFIKFDGAIGDSYTRSA
;
A
#
# COMPACT_ATOMS: atom_id res chain seq x y z
N GLU A 1 -18.65 -7.29 -12.32
CA GLU A 1 -19.35 -8.11 -11.31
C GLU A 1 -18.40 -9.19 -10.83
N TYR A 2 -17.70 -8.98 -9.72
CA TYR A 2 -17.04 -10.10 -9.05
C TYR A 2 -16.80 -9.76 -7.58
N PHE A 3 -17.75 -10.15 -6.74
CA PHE A 3 -17.48 -10.42 -5.35
C PHE A 3 -17.80 -11.90 -5.14
N PRO A 4 -16.83 -12.76 -4.76
CA PRO A 4 -17.13 -14.14 -4.42
C PRO A 4 -18.09 -14.16 -3.23
N GLU A 5 -19.18 -14.90 -3.35
CA GLU A 5 -20.30 -14.94 -2.39
C GLU A 5 -19.92 -15.41 -0.97
N GLU A 6 -18.69 -15.90 -0.75
CA GLU A 6 -18.28 -16.52 0.52
C GLU A 6 -17.50 -15.62 1.48
N THR A 7 -17.27 -14.32 1.16
CA THR A 7 -16.40 -13.44 1.98
C THR A 7 -17.04 -12.10 2.36
N TYR A 8 -18.35 -12.02 2.46
CA TYR A 8 -19.07 -10.77 2.78
C TYR A 8 -18.74 -10.18 4.17
N ASP A 9 -18.11 -10.95 5.05
CA ASP A 9 -17.72 -10.48 6.38
C ASP A 9 -16.26 -10.01 6.48
N LEU A 10 -15.47 -10.09 5.39
CA LEU A 10 -14.06 -9.70 5.38
C LEU A 10 -13.84 -8.52 4.44
N ALA A 11 -13.23 -7.45 4.96
CA ALA A 11 -12.86 -6.27 4.16
C ALA A 11 -11.52 -6.45 3.42
N TYR A 12 -10.87 -7.62 3.51
CA TYR A 12 -9.66 -7.96 2.78
C TYR A 12 -9.89 -9.20 1.91
N TYR A 13 -9.29 -9.21 0.72
CA TYR A 13 -9.46 -10.28 -0.26
C TYR A 13 -8.34 -10.26 -1.31
N SER A 14 -8.27 -11.31 -2.12
CA SER A 14 -7.40 -11.35 -3.30
C SER A 14 -8.14 -11.87 -4.52
N PHE A 15 -7.66 -11.48 -5.67
CA PHE A 15 -8.10 -12.03 -6.95
C PHE A 15 -6.92 -12.13 -7.92
N THR A 16 -7.06 -12.99 -8.93
CA THR A 16 -6.02 -13.24 -9.92
C THR A 16 -6.48 -12.84 -11.31
N GLY A 17 -5.56 -12.33 -12.10
CA GLY A 17 -5.67 -12.18 -13.54
C GLY A 17 -4.63 -13.04 -14.26
N PRO A 18 -4.54 -12.96 -15.58
CA PRO A 18 -3.45 -13.61 -16.32
C PRO A 18 -2.10 -13.11 -15.82
N ASP A 19 -1.34 -14.00 -15.14
CA ASP A 19 -0.03 -13.71 -14.56
C ASP A 19 0.01 -12.55 -13.54
N GLN A 20 -1.11 -12.29 -12.88
CA GLN A 20 -1.30 -11.20 -11.92
C GLN A 20 -1.92 -11.73 -10.62
N LEU A 21 -1.44 -11.20 -9.48
CA LEU A 21 -2.07 -11.32 -8.18
C LEU A 21 -2.40 -9.93 -7.66
N HIS A 22 -3.64 -9.73 -7.26
CA HIS A 22 -4.14 -8.52 -6.63
C HIS A 22 -4.56 -8.83 -5.20
N VAL A 23 -4.03 -8.09 -4.23
CA VAL A 23 -4.29 -8.27 -2.80
C VAL A 23 -4.82 -6.98 -2.22
N VAL A 24 -6.02 -7.00 -1.67
CA VAL A 24 -6.65 -5.86 -1.00
C VAL A 24 -6.57 -6.08 0.51
N LEU A 25 -6.05 -5.11 1.24
CA LEU A 25 -5.85 -5.16 2.69
C LEU A 25 -6.79 -4.19 3.40
N ASP A 26 -7.30 -4.61 4.54
CA ASP A 26 -8.05 -3.78 5.47
C ASP A 26 -7.14 -3.24 6.58
N PRO A 27 -6.86 -1.93 6.63
CA PRO A 27 -6.03 -1.33 7.66
C PRO A 27 -6.80 -0.93 8.93
N PHE A 28 -8.10 -1.18 9.01
CA PHE A 28 -8.97 -0.66 10.08
C PHE A 28 -9.16 -1.65 11.24
N THR A 29 -8.14 -2.45 11.52
CA THR A 29 -8.06 -3.31 12.71
C THR A 29 -7.09 -2.69 13.73
N TYR A 30 -7.37 -2.88 15.01
CA TYR A 30 -6.62 -2.24 16.09
C TYR A 30 -6.37 -3.21 17.24
N THR A 31 -5.24 -3.05 17.93
CA THR A 31 -4.92 -3.83 19.15
C THR A 31 -5.65 -3.31 20.38
N THR A 32 -6.22 -2.10 20.33
CA THR A 32 -6.98 -1.46 21.40
C THR A 32 -8.33 -0.98 20.87
N LYS A 33 -9.31 -0.84 21.79
CA LYS A 33 -10.66 -0.39 21.42
C LYS A 33 -10.68 1.03 20.86
N ASN A 34 -9.80 1.89 21.36
CA ASN A 34 -9.69 3.29 20.96
C ASN A 34 -8.21 3.56 20.64
N PRO A 35 -7.72 3.29 19.42
CA PRO A 35 -6.34 3.51 19.07
C PRO A 35 -6.01 5.01 19.20
N THR A 36 -4.87 5.29 19.80
CA THR A 36 -4.28 6.62 19.86
C THR A 36 -3.36 6.83 18.66
N SER A 37 -2.46 7.80 18.73
CA SER A 37 -1.40 7.98 17.75
C SER A 37 -0.23 7.00 17.90
N ALA A 38 -0.32 6.02 18.79
CA ALA A 38 0.74 5.04 18.99
C ALA A 38 0.72 3.99 17.87
N GLY A 39 1.76 3.98 17.08
CA GLY A 39 1.82 3.26 15.82
C GLY A 39 1.58 1.77 15.88
N TRP A 40 1.97 1.12 16.95
CA TRP A 40 1.77 -0.33 17.14
C TRP A 40 0.33 -0.73 17.50
N GLU A 41 -0.55 0.22 17.77
CA GLU A 41 -1.97 -0.06 17.98
C GLU A 41 -2.72 -0.36 16.68
N TRP A 42 -2.18 0.08 15.55
CA TRP A 42 -2.70 -0.21 14.22
C TRP A 42 -2.13 -1.54 13.72
N THR A 43 -2.99 -2.40 13.19
CA THR A 43 -2.60 -3.76 12.81
C THR A 43 -3.50 -4.30 11.71
N LEU A 44 -2.99 -5.23 10.90
CA LEU A 44 -3.83 -6.12 10.09
C LEU A 44 -4.58 -7.14 10.96
N GLY A 45 -4.09 -7.36 12.19
CA GLY A 45 -4.50 -8.51 12.98
C GLY A 45 -3.85 -9.81 12.48
N LYS A 46 -3.69 -10.78 13.40
CA LYS A 46 -2.97 -12.03 13.09
C LYS A 46 -3.65 -12.82 11.98
N THR A 47 -4.98 -12.86 11.94
CA THR A 47 -5.73 -13.62 10.93
C THR A 47 -5.48 -13.08 9.52
N GLN A 48 -5.60 -11.76 9.32
CA GLN A 48 -5.33 -11.16 8.01
C GLN A 48 -3.85 -11.27 7.63
N TYR A 49 -2.94 -11.11 8.60
CA TYR A 49 -1.51 -11.26 8.35
C TYR A 49 -1.15 -12.68 7.88
N ASP A 50 -1.66 -13.72 8.56
CA ASP A 50 -1.39 -15.11 8.18
C ASP A 50 -1.96 -15.44 6.79
N TRP A 51 -3.17 -14.95 6.51
CA TRP A 51 -3.76 -15.04 5.18
C TRP A 51 -2.91 -14.31 4.12
N LEU A 52 -2.37 -13.13 4.44
CA LEU A 52 -1.48 -12.38 3.53
C LEU A 52 -0.20 -13.17 3.23
N VAL A 53 0.42 -13.76 4.27
CA VAL A 53 1.61 -14.61 4.12
C VAL A 53 1.30 -15.78 3.18
N GLU A 54 0.22 -16.51 3.43
CA GLU A 54 -0.18 -17.64 2.60
C GLU A 54 -0.47 -17.22 1.15
N THR A 55 -1.26 -16.17 0.97
CA THR A 55 -1.64 -15.65 -0.37
C THR A 55 -0.42 -15.25 -1.20
N LEU A 56 0.52 -14.54 -0.61
CA LEU A 56 1.70 -14.06 -1.33
C LEU A 56 2.73 -15.16 -1.60
N THR A 57 2.94 -16.07 -0.64
CA THR A 57 3.94 -17.14 -0.77
C THR A 57 3.50 -18.25 -1.69
N SER A 58 2.19 -18.55 -1.77
CA SER A 58 1.63 -19.55 -2.67
C SER A 58 1.56 -19.11 -4.14
N SER A 59 1.69 -17.81 -4.41
CA SER A 59 1.54 -17.25 -5.75
C SER A 59 2.84 -17.19 -6.54
N ASN A 60 2.79 -17.70 -7.76
CA ASN A 60 3.87 -17.59 -8.76
C ASN A 60 3.62 -16.47 -9.80
N ALA A 61 2.62 -15.61 -9.57
CA ALA A 61 2.32 -14.51 -10.48
C ALA A 61 3.54 -13.59 -10.67
N THR A 62 3.81 -13.23 -11.92
CA THR A 62 4.89 -12.30 -12.28
C THR A 62 4.64 -10.90 -11.71
N HIS A 63 3.38 -10.46 -11.74
CA HIS A 63 2.98 -9.16 -11.24
C HIS A 63 2.13 -9.30 -9.98
N LYS A 64 2.60 -8.75 -8.86
CA LYS A 64 1.87 -8.72 -7.59
C LYS A 64 1.60 -7.28 -7.18
N PHE A 65 0.33 -6.99 -6.94
CA PHE A 65 -0.20 -5.67 -6.58
C PHE A 65 -0.85 -5.74 -5.21
N VAL A 66 -0.49 -4.85 -4.32
CA VAL A 66 -1.11 -4.70 -3.00
C VAL A 66 -1.84 -3.36 -2.94
N TYR A 67 -3.07 -3.38 -2.43
CA TYR A 67 -3.92 -2.21 -2.26
C TYR A 67 -4.26 -2.06 -0.79
N ILE A 68 -4.06 -0.86 -0.24
CA ILE A 68 -4.38 -0.55 1.14
C ILE A 68 -4.79 0.92 1.25
N HIS A 69 -5.74 1.26 2.12
CA HIS A 69 -6.15 2.66 2.25
C HIS A 69 -5.02 3.55 2.80
N HIS A 70 -4.33 3.11 3.84
CA HIS A 70 -3.14 3.76 4.41
C HIS A 70 -2.18 2.71 4.97
N LEU A 71 -0.89 3.08 5.10
CA LEU A 71 0.09 2.20 5.71
C LEU A 71 -0.15 2.09 7.23
N LEU A 72 0.17 0.94 7.80
CA LEU A 72 0.01 0.65 9.23
C LEU A 72 1.21 1.19 10.03
N VAL A 73 1.32 2.49 10.09
CA VAL A 73 2.45 3.18 10.71
C VAL A 73 2.05 4.06 11.88
N GLY A 74 0.74 4.16 12.12
CA GLY A 74 0.13 4.63 13.34
C GLY A 74 0.54 6.00 13.84
N ASP A 75 0.36 7.01 13.05
CA ASP A 75 -0.03 8.27 13.64
C ASP A 75 -1.55 8.43 13.51
N ALA A 76 -2.14 9.35 14.26
CA ALA A 76 -3.58 9.58 14.27
C ALA A 76 -4.16 9.95 12.89
N GLN A 77 -3.32 10.18 11.89
CA GLN A 77 -3.70 10.54 10.55
C GLN A 77 -3.22 9.53 9.50
N SER A 78 -2.29 8.65 9.83
CA SER A 78 -1.70 7.62 8.94
C SER A 78 -1.28 8.15 7.57
N ARG A 79 -0.78 9.40 7.56
CA ARG A 79 -0.39 10.11 6.35
C ARG A 79 1.07 9.87 6.02
N GLY A 80 1.43 10.05 4.74
CA GLY A 80 2.78 9.91 4.23
C GLY A 80 3.01 8.66 3.41
N GLY A 81 4.20 8.56 2.87
CA GLY A 81 4.63 7.49 1.96
C GLY A 81 5.76 6.64 2.52
N VAL A 82 6.82 6.48 1.72
CA VAL A 82 7.97 5.63 2.08
C VAL A 82 8.74 6.12 3.31
N GLU A 83 8.65 7.41 3.63
CA GLU A 83 9.29 7.99 4.81
C GLU A 83 8.81 7.35 6.11
N ILE A 84 7.55 6.88 6.12
CA ILE A 84 6.94 6.22 7.27
C ILE A 84 6.89 4.70 7.12
N ALA A 85 7.06 4.15 5.92
CA ALA A 85 6.95 2.72 5.63
C ALA A 85 7.95 1.83 6.40
N LYS A 86 9.02 2.40 6.96
CA LYS A 86 10.01 1.68 7.77
C LYS A 86 9.56 1.43 9.22
N TYR A 87 8.45 2.04 9.66
CA TYR A 87 8.04 2.00 11.06
C TYR A 87 6.91 1.00 11.33
N ASN A 88 6.76 0.66 12.60
CA ASN A 88 5.68 -0.13 13.19
C ASN A 88 5.44 -1.47 12.48
N GLU A 89 4.22 -1.92 12.36
CA GLU A 89 3.91 -3.21 11.76
C GLU A 89 4.35 -3.32 10.30
N TRP A 90 4.34 -2.18 9.58
CA TRP A 90 4.74 -2.16 8.17
C TRP A 90 6.23 -2.44 7.99
N GLY A 91 7.10 -1.71 8.67
CA GLY A 91 8.55 -1.81 8.46
C GLY A 91 9.36 -2.33 9.66
N GLY A 92 8.74 -2.49 10.83
CA GLY A 92 9.33 -3.15 11.99
C GLY A 92 10.10 -2.30 12.97
N LEU A 93 10.34 -1.02 12.67
CA LEU A 93 11.07 -0.13 13.55
C LEU A 93 10.13 0.68 14.47
N ASN A 94 10.60 1.01 15.65
CA ASN A 94 10.02 2.06 16.47
C ASN A 94 10.31 3.45 15.85
N LYS A 95 9.58 4.48 16.28
CA LYS A 95 9.80 5.86 15.79
C LYS A 95 11.21 6.41 16.05
N ASP A 96 11.91 5.89 17.06
CA ASP A 96 13.30 6.21 17.37
C ASP A 96 14.34 5.46 16.52
N GLY A 97 13.87 4.59 15.61
CA GLY A 97 14.71 3.78 14.73
C GLY A 97 15.17 2.44 15.34
N SER A 98 14.85 2.16 16.58
CA SER A 98 15.16 0.86 17.21
C SER A 98 14.27 -0.25 16.67
N ALA A 99 14.72 -1.52 16.74
CA ALA A 99 13.92 -2.66 16.36
C ALA A 99 12.74 -2.85 17.32
N GLY A 100 11.51 -2.89 16.78
CA GLY A 100 10.29 -3.00 17.58
C GLY A 100 9.42 -4.20 17.24
N PHE A 101 9.62 -4.84 16.09
CA PHE A 101 8.67 -5.82 15.55
C PHE A 101 8.46 -7.03 16.46
N ALA A 102 9.53 -7.70 16.87
CA ALA A 102 9.43 -8.92 17.67
C ALA A 102 8.74 -8.70 19.02
N ALA A 103 8.93 -7.51 19.62
CA ALA A 103 8.29 -7.16 20.88
C ALA A 103 6.79 -6.85 20.74
N ASN A 104 6.40 -6.21 19.63
CA ASN A 104 5.02 -5.77 19.40
C ASN A 104 4.19 -6.76 18.59
N ARG A 105 4.82 -7.67 17.87
CA ARG A 105 4.18 -8.73 17.05
C ARG A 105 4.81 -10.10 17.34
N PRO A 106 4.69 -10.59 18.60
CA PRO A 106 5.24 -11.91 18.95
C PRO A 106 4.55 -13.00 18.14
N GLY A 107 5.36 -13.89 17.56
CA GLY A 107 4.88 -15.01 16.74
C GLY A 107 4.52 -14.64 15.29
N TRP A 108 4.74 -13.40 14.87
CA TRP A 108 4.69 -13.04 13.45
C TRP A 108 6.05 -13.27 12.79
N ALA A 109 6.05 -13.68 11.51
CA ALA A 109 7.29 -14.07 10.85
C ALA A 109 8.21 -12.87 10.59
N MET A 110 7.67 -11.76 10.09
CA MET A 110 8.42 -10.59 9.66
C MET A 110 7.51 -9.36 9.49
N PRO A 111 8.07 -8.13 9.42
CA PRO A 111 7.32 -6.93 9.03
C PRO A 111 6.67 -7.06 7.65
N ILE A 112 5.58 -6.34 7.43
CA ILE A 112 4.84 -6.42 6.16
C ILE A 112 5.74 -6.05 4.98
N HIS A 113 6.51 -4.96 5.05
CA HIS A 113 7.41 -4.57 3.98
C HIS A 113 8.41 -5.67 3.60
N GLN A 114 8.99 -6.36 4.58
CA GLN A 114 9.90 -7.48 4.33
C GLN A 114 9.18 -8.64 3.63
N LEU A 115 7.96 -8.96 4.05
CA LEU A 115 7.14 -9.97 3.37
C LEU A 115 6.89 -9.61 1.91
N LEU A 116 6.58 -8.33 1.63
CA LEU A 116 6.37 -7.86 0.26
C LEU A 116 7.63 -8.01 -0.60
N LEU A 117 8.81 -7.72 -0.03
CA LEU A 117 10.11 -7.91 -0.69
C LEU A 117 10.37 -9.38 -1.00
N ASP A 118 10.28 -10.25 0.00
CA ASP A 118 10.59 -11.68 -0.11
C ASP A 118 9.67 -12.38 -1.13
N THR A 119 8.44 -11.89 -1.25
CA THR A 119 7.43 -12.42 -2.19
C THR A 119 7.37 -11.67 -3.52
N LYS A 120 8.28 -10.73 -3.76
CA LYS A 120 8.43 -9.97 -5.02
C LYS A 120 7.19 -9.16 -5.39
N VAL A 121 6.53 -8.55 -4.42
CA VAL A 121 5.48 -7.56 -4.70
C VAL A 121 6.10 -6.37 -5.43
N GLY A 122 5.49 -5.97 -6.54
CA GLY A 122 6.00 -4.86 -7.36
C GLY A 122 5.43 -3.51 -6.97
N PHE A 123 4.20 -3.49 -6.48
CA PHE A 123 3.46 -2.26 -6.26
C PHE A 123 2.63 -2.31 -4.99
N VAL A 124 2.66 -1.21 -4.25
CA VAL A 124 1.73 -0.88 -3.18
C VAL A 124 0.95 0.37 -3.59
N PHE A 125 -0.33 0.24 -3.85
CA PHE A 125 -1.24 1.34 -4.10
C PHE A 125 -1.93 1.75 -2.80
N LYS A 126 -1.84 3.04 -2.44
CA LYS A 126 -2.51 3.55 -1.25
C LYS A 126 -3.28 4.83 -1.55
N GLY A 127 -4.32 5.09 -0.78
CA GLY A 127 -5.13 6.31 -0.82
C GLY A 127 -4.81 7.26 0.33
N HIS A 128 -5.85 7.77 0.98
CA HIS A 128 -5.87 8.60 2.17
C HIS A 128 -5.40 10.05 1.99
N ASP A 129 -4.25 10.28 1.36
CA ASP A 129 -3.66 11.61 1.22
C ASP A 129 -4.20 12.43 0.04
N HIS A 130 -5.08 11.84 -0.78
CA HIS A 130 -5.73 12.46 -1.94
C HIS A 130 -4.76 13.09 -2.95
N LEU A 131 -3.51 12.62 -3.02
CA LEU A 131 -2.46 13.12 -3.88
C LEU A 131 -1.98 12.03 -4.83
N TYR A 132 -1.53 12.43 -6.02
CA TYR A 132 -0.67 11.57 -6.80
C TYR A 132 0.76 11.72 -6.30
N VAL A 133 1.33 10.70 -5.69
CA VAL A 133 2.76 10.66 -5.35
C VAL A 133 3.30 9.27 -5.67
N LYS A 134 4.27 9.23 -6.59
CA LYS A 134 5.03 8.02 -6.90
C LYS A 134 6.34 8.03 -6.15
N GLN A 135 6.57 7.00 -5.34
CA GLN A 135 7.82 6.78 -4.62
C GLN A 135 8.33 5.37 -4.88
N GLU A 136 9.58 5.11 -4.55
CA GLU A 136 10.18 3.78 -4.59
C GLU A 136 10.93 3.53 -3.28
N PHE A 137 10.76 2.35 -2.72
CA PHE A 137 11.46 1.91 -1.53
C PHE A 137 11.83 0.43 -1.68
N ASP A 138 13.12 0.12 -1.63
CA ASP A 138 13.69 -1.22 -1.79
C ASP A 138 13.18 -1.95 -3.05
N GLY A 139 12.98 -1.20 -4.16
CA GLY A 139 12.51 -1.76 -5.43
C GLY A 139 10.99 -1.98 -5.52
N ILE A 140 10.22 -1.70 -4.46
CA ILE A 140 8.76 -1.66 -4.50
C ILE A 140 8.29 -0.24 -4.80
N ILE A 141 7.38 -0.11 -5.77
CA ILE A 141 6.72 1.18 -6.04
C ILE A 141 5.58 1.39 -5.04
N TYR A 142 5.68 2.45 -4.26
CA TYR A 142 4.63 2.97 -3.40
C TYR A 142 3.93 4.11 -4.12
N GLN A 143 2.71 3.85 -4.57
CA GLN A 143 1.93 4.79 -5.34
C GLN A 143 0.74 5.30 -4.53
N THR A 144 0.81 6.55 -4.09
CA THR A 144 -0.36 7.23 -3.54
C THR A 144 -1.28 7.64 -4.67
N VAL A 145 -2.54 7.25 -4.57
CA VAL A 145 -3.56 7.43 -5.61
C VAL A 145 -4.35 8.70 -5.33
N PRO A 146 -4.52 9.60 -6.31
CA PRO A 146 -5.24 10.84 -6.11
C PRO A 146 -6.75 10.58 -5.97
N GLN A 147 -7.45 11.53 -5.36
CA GLN A 147 -8.90 11.55 -5.33
C GLN A 147 -9.46 11.73 -6.75
N PRO A 148 -10.48 10.97 -7.17
CA PRO A 148 -10.97 11.03 -8.56
C PRO A 148 -11.81 12.26 -8.88
N SER A 149 -12.34 12.96 -7.88
CA SER A 149 -13.42 13.95 -8.05
C SER A 149 -13.13 15.37 -7.54
N HIS A 150 -11.88 15.72 -7.25
CA HIS A 150 -11.51 17.05 -6.73
C HIS A 150 -10.52 17.76 -7.67
N PRO A 151 -10.99 18.44 -8.74
CA PRO A 151 -10.15 18.91 -9.85
C PRO A 151 -9.21 20.09 -9.49
N GLY A 152 -9.44 20.78 -8.41
CA GLY A 152 -8.69 21.98 -8.03
C GLY A 152 -7.62 21.81 -6.97
N GLU A 153 -7.28 20.59 -6.58
CA GLU A 153 -6.36 20.35 -5.48
C GLU A 153 -4.94 20.76 -5.85
N LYS A 154 -4.40 21.71 -5.08
CA LYS A 154 -2.99 22.09 -5.20
C LYS A 154 -2.14 20.99 -4.58
N LEU A 155 -1.03 20.68 -5.25
CA LEU A 155 -0.05 19.78 -4.72
C LEU A 155 0.70 20.44 -3.56
N ASP A 156 0.46 19.97 -2.35
CA ASP A 156 1.31 20.25 -1.18
C ASP A 156 1.72 18.92 -0.53
N VAL A 157 2.75 18.31 -1.10
CA VAL A 157 3.29 17.04 -0.60
C VAL A 157 3.90 17.17 0.79
N SER A 158 4.40 18.36 1.15
CA SER A 158 5.06 18.60 2.45
C SER A 158 4.08 18.51 3.61
N GLN A 159 2.82 18.88 3.39
CA GLN A 159 1.75 18.80 4.37
C GLN A 159 1.56 17.40 4.95
N TYR A 160 1.88 16.36 4.16
CA TYR A 160 1.70 14.96 4.55
C TYR A 160 3.04 14.22 4.77
N GLY A 161 4.15 14.97 4.85
CA GLY A 161 5.46 14.41 5.18
C GLY A 161 6.18 13.70 4.03
N TYR A 162 5.72 13.87 2.79
CA TYR A 162 6.47 13.36 1.63
C TYR A 162 7.69 14.22 1.38
N THR A 163 8.87 13.61 1.39
CA THR A 163 10.17 14.28 1.14
C THR A 163 10.87 13.77 -0.10
N SER A 164 10.32 12.74 -0.75
CA SER A 164 10.89 12.09 -1.94
C SER A 164 9.82 11.72 -2.95
N GLY A 165 10.26 11.36 -4.15
CA GLY A 165 9.39 10.87 -5.22
C GLY A 165 8.84 11.97 -6.12
N LYS A 166 7.89 11.59 -6.97
CA LYS A 166 7.24 12.47 -7.94
C LYS A 166 5.79 12.74 -7.53
N GLY A 167 5.51 13.98 -7.12
CA GLY A 167 4.17 14.44 -6.81
C GLY A 167 3.54 15.21 -7.97
N ILE A 168 2.23 15.03 -8.19
CA ILE A 168 1.45 15.76 -9.19
C ILE A 168 0.09 16.13 -8.60
N GLY A 169 -0.31 17.38 -8.74
CA GLY A 169 -1.64 17.86 -8.32
C GLY A 169 -2.75 17.51 -9.31
N GLY A 170 -3.96 17.61 -8.81
CA GLY A 170 -5.19 17.34 -9.56
C GLY A 170 -5.73 15.94 -9.37
N SER A 171 -7.00 15.77 -9.73
CA SER A 171 -7.72 14.51 -9.64
C SER A 171 -7.56 13.65 -10.89
N GLY A 172 -7.89 12.37 -10.77
CA GLY A 172 -7.84 11.42 -11.86
C GLY A 172 -7.82 9.97 -11.35
N PHE A 173 -7.36 9.07 -12.18
CA PHE A 173 -7.25 7.66 -11.85
C PHE A 173 -5.97 7.05 -12.45
N LEU A 174 -5.57 5.91 -11.94
CA LEU A 174 -4.47 5.14 -12.48
C LEU A 174 -4.98 4.04 -13.39
N LYS A 175 -4.38 3.94 -14.57
CA LYS A 175 -4.56 2.80 -15.47
C LYS A 175 -3.30 1.94 -15.39
N VAL A 176 -3.47 0.68 -15.02
CA VAL A 176 -2.39 -0.31 -14.97
C VAL A 176 -2.57 -1.30 -16.10
N ALA A 177 -1.51 -1.58 -16.84
CA ALA A 177 -1.48 -2.60 -17.87
C ALA A 177 -0.20 -3.43 -17.73
N THR A 178 -0.29 -4.74 -17.99
CA THR A 178 0.85 -5.65 -17.96
C THR A 178 1.02 -6.33 -19.31
N GLU A 179 2.27 -6.47 -19.73
CA GLU A 179 2.66 -7.22 -20.92
C GLU A 179 3.98 -7.95 -20.63
N GLY A 180 3.93 -9.29 -20.61
CA GLY A 180 5.06 -10.11 -20.19
C GLY A 180 5.55 -9.71 -18.81
N LYS A 181 6.83 -9.34 -18.69
CA LYS A 181 7.43 -8.90 -17.43
C LYS A 181 7.24 -7.40 -17.13
N ILE A 182 6.62 -6.64 -18.03
CA ILE A 182 6.49 -5.20 -17.88
C ILE A 182 5.10 -4.85 -17.35
N ALA A 183 5.06 -4.09 -16.28
CA ALA A 183 3.86 -3.39 -15.83
C ALA A 183 4.01 -1.89 -16.16
N ARG A 184 2.99 -1.31 -16.77
CA ARG A 184 2.88 0.12 -17.08
C ARG A 184 1.78 0.73 -16.24
N VAL A 185 2.05 1.90 -15.67
CA VAL A 185 1.07 2.71 -14.94
C VAL A 185 0.97 4.08 -15.58
N ASP A 186 -0.23 4.47 -15.97
CA ASP A 186 -0.55 5.80 -16.48
C ASP A 186 -1.46 6.52 -15.49
N PHE A 187 -1.10 7.73 -15.08
CA PHE A 187 -1.99 8.63 -14.38
C PHE A 187 -2.81 9.44 -15.38
N ILE A 188 -4.09 9.14 -15.46
CA ILE A 188 -5.05 9.84 -16.33
C ILE A 188 -5.75 10.90 -15.49
N LYS A 189 -5.54 12.16 -15.82
CA LYS A 189 -6.20 13.29 -15.15
C LYS A 189 -7.68 13.38 -15.53
N PHE A 190 -8.46 14.14 -14.75
CA PHE A 190 -9.89 14.34 -14.95
C PHE A 190 -10.25 14.89 -16.34
N ASP A 191 -9.35 15.61 -16.99
CA ASP A 191 -9.49 16.16 -18.35
C ASP A 191 -9.05 15.19 -19.46
N GLY A 192 -8.63 13.97 -19.09
CA GLY A 192 -8.14 12.94 -19.99
C GLY A 192 -6.65 13.05 -20.33
N ALA A 193 -5.96 14.07 -19.85
CA ALA A 193 -4.51 14.21 -20.08
C ALA A 193 -3.73 13.17 -19.27
N ILE A 194 -2.61 12.69 -19.83
CA ILE A 194 -1.67 11.85 -19.11
C ILE A 194 -0.79 12.76 -18.24
N GLY A 195 -0.98 12.69 -16.92
CA GLY A 195 -0.18 13.44 -15.95
C GLY A 195 1.18 12.80 -15.70
N ASP A 196 1.24 11.47 -15.69
CA ASP A 196 2.47 10.68 -15.58
C ASP A 196 2.31 9.33 -16.25
N SER A 197 3.44 8.75 -16.65
CA SER A 197 3.50 7.39 -17.19
C SER A 197 4.85 6.76 -16.83
N TYR A 198 4.82 5.56 -16.32
CA TYR A 198 6.04 4.82 -16.02
C TYR A 198 5.86 3.32 -16.17
N THR A 199 6.97 2.60 -16.26
CA THR A 199 7.01 1.15 -16.34
C THR A 199 7.88 0.59 -15.22
N ARG A 200 7.59 -0.67 -14.84
CA ARG A 200 8.41 -1.49 -13.95
C ARG A 200 8.54 -2.89 -14.55
N SER A 201 9.76 -3.41 -14.56
CA SER A 201 9.99 -4.82 -14.83
C SER A 201 9.82 -5.65 -13.56
N ALA A 202 9.17 -6.80 -13.66
CA ALA A 202 9.04 -7.76 -12.57
C ALA A 202 10.38 -8.46 -12.30
#